data_d37790db62e67868180fc6aaba81615e
#
_entry.id   d37790db62e67868180fc6aaba81615e
#
_cell.length_a   1.000
_cell.length_b   1.000
_cell.length_c   1.000
_cell.angle_alpha   90.00
_cell.angle_beta   90.00
_cell.angle_gamma   90.00
#
_symmetry.space_group_name_H-M   'P 1'
#
loop_
_entity.id
_entity.type
_entity.pdbx_description
1 polymer ?
#
loop_
_entity_poly.entity_id
_entity_poly.type
_entity_poly.pdbx_seq_one_letter_code
_entity_poly.pdbx_strand_id
1 'polypeptide(L)'
;MDLLSGYGAFLHSHWMLPLLSAMIAIDAPVPMLPSETLLMSASALAFGEHRMLAVVLLFLAALIGSAAGDLVTYGLGRSSNRVFARPLDDGCALSAWVAKHLHLRPGIALIGARFMPGGRLISTAAAGRFGLPLRRFLPWSLASSATWSAYMLLIGLALGPLTGGSPLLSLVAGAVMAVLTAGVFAAVQRVRGRRRSPVTHLVPLASAA
;
A
#
# COMPACT_ATOMS: atom_id res chain seq x y z
N MET A 1 22.02 -24.51 11.63
CA MET A 1 20.70 -23.91 11.97
C MET A 1 20.01 -23.64 10.67
N ASP A 2 18.94 -24.38 10.39
CA ASP A 2 18.23 -24.25 9.13
C ASP A 2 17.48 -22.92 9.10
N LEU A 3 17.55 -22.21 7.96
CA LEU A 3 16.89 -20.91 7.76
C LEU A 3 15.41 -20.95 8.14
N LEU A 4 14.77 -22.12 7.97
CA LEU A 4 13.36 -22.35 8.28
C LEU A 4 13.08 -22.39 9.79
N SER A 5 13.97 -23.00 10.58
CA SER A 5 13.83 -23.03 12.04
C SER A 5 14.04 -21.61 12.62
N GLY A 6 14.97 -20.84 12.02
CA GLY A 6 15.19 -19.45 12.36
C GLY A 6 13.98 -18.56 12.05
N TYR A 7 13.34 -18.76 10.89
CA TYR A 7 12.14 -18.02 10.52
C TYR A 7 10.95 -18.31 11.46
N GLY A 8 10.72 -19.60 11.80
CA GLY A 8 9.69 -19.97 12.76
C GLY A 8 9.93 -19.37 14.15
N ALA A 9 11.18 -19.43 14.66
CA ALA A 9 11.55 -18.83 15.93
C ALA A 9 11.37 -17.29 15.91
N PHE A 10 11.67 -16.64 14.78
CA PHE A 10 11.45 -15.20 14.61
C PHE A 10 9.97 -14.83 14.70
N LEU A 11 9.06 -15.61 14.08
CA LEU A 11 7.62 -15.36 14.13
C LEU A 11 7.03 -15.45 15.54
N HIS A 12 7.69 -16.19 16.45
CA HIS A 12 7.32 -16.28 17.87
C HIS A 12 8.08 -15.28 18.77
N SER A 13 8.98 -14.49 18.20
CA SER A 13 9.78 -13.52 18.94
C SER A 13 8.99 -12.26 19.29
N HIS A 14 9.28 -11.67 20.44
CA HIS A 14 8.75 -10.36 20.86
C HIS A 14 9.16 -9.23 19.89
N TRP A 15 10.26 -9.39 19.16
CA TRP A 15 10.77 -8.43 18.19
C TRP A 15 10.03 -8.44 16.86
N MET A 16 9.23 -9.47 16.61
CA MET A 16 8.51 -9.62 15.34
C MET A 16 7.57 -8.44 15.08
N LEU A 17 6.75 -8.03 16.07
CA LEU A 17 5.79 -6.94 15.92
C LEU A 17 6.44 -5.58 15.65
N PRO A 18 7.42 -5.12 16.46
CA PRO A 18 8.08 -3.84 16.19
C PRO A 18 8.88 -3.86 14.89
N LEU A 19 9.54 -4.96 14.55
CA LEU A 19 10.28 -5.06 13.30
C LEU A 19 9.33 -5.05 12.08
N LEU A 20 8.22 -5.78 12.13
CA LEU A 20 7.19 -5.75 11.11
C LEU A 20 6.62 -4.32 10.92
N SER A 21 6.31 -3.65 12.03
CA SER A 21 5.82 -2.26 12.00
C SER A 21 6.85 -1.32 11.36
N ALA A 22 8.13 -1.45 11.72
CA ALA A 22 9.22 -0.68 11.13
C ALA A 22 9.40 -0.97 9.64
N MET A 23 9.36 -2.23 9.23
CA MET A 23 9.44 -2.63 7.81
C MET A 23 8.31 -2.00 6.99
N ILE A 24 7.06 -2.07 7.48
CA ILE A 24 5.89 -1.46 6.80
C ILE A 24 6.02 0.06 6.74
N ALA A 25 6.60 0.68 7.78
CA ALA A 25 6.83 2.13 7.79
C ALA A 25 7.88 2.55 6.75
N ILE A 26 8.98 1.80 6.64
CA ILE A 26 10.05 2.07 5.66
C ILE A 26 9.58 1.77 4.23
N ASP A 27 8.74 0.76 4.05
CA ASP A 27 8.19 0.37 2.74
C ASP A 27 7.28 1.46 2.13
N ALA A 28 6.78 2.39 2.92
CA ALA A 28 5.96 3.49 2.42
C ALA A 28 6.72 4.46 1.49
N PRO A 29 7.90 5.00 1.87
CA PRO A 29 8.73 5.83 0.99
C PRO A 29 9.58 5.01 0.02
N VAL A 30 9.92 3.76 0.34
CA VAL A 30 10.80 2.89 -0.47
C VAL A 30 10.13 1.52 -0.64
N PRO A 31 9.27 1.33 -1.64
CA PRO A 31 8.45 0.12 -1.81
C PRO A 31 9.30 -1.05 -2.36
N MET A 32 10.20 -1.59 -1.56
CA MET A 32 11.09 -2.70 -1.91
C MET A 32 11.09 -3.84 -0.88
N LEU A 33 10.45 -3.65 0.28
CA LEU A 33 10.47 -4.64 1.35
C LEU A 33 9.32 -5.63 1.22
N PRO A 34 9.54 -6.93 1.49
CA PRO A 34 8.50 -7.95 1.43
C PRO A 34 7.60 -7.93 2.68
N SER A 35 7.21 -6.74 3.14
CA SER A 35 6.42 -6.54 4.36
C SER A 35 5.03 -7.18 4.26
N GLU A 36 4.44 -7.19 3.06
CA GLU A 36 3.13 -7.80 2.79
C GLU A 36 3.18 -9.32 2.96
N THR A 37 4.21 -9.95 2.40
CA THR A 37 4.41 -11.41 2.51
C THR A 37 4.62 -11.83 3.97
N LEU A 38 5.40 -11.04 4.72
CA LEU A 38 5.65 -11.31 6.14
C LEU A 38 4.36 -11.17 6.96
N LEU A 39 3.55 -10.13 6.70
CA LEU A 39 2.27 -9.91 7.38
C LEU A 39 1.28 -11.04 7.10
N MET A 40 1.16 -11.45 5.83
CA MET A 40 0.28 -12.56 5.42
C MET A 40 0.72 -13.88 6.05
N SER A 41 2.01 -14.21 6.04
CA SER A 41 2.52 -15.46 6.62
C SER A 41 2.37 -15.48 8.14
N ALA A 42 2.64 -14.36 8.82
CA ALA A 42 2.46 -14.26 10.26
C ALA A 42 0.99 -14.39 10.68
N SER A 43 0.06 -13.80 9.90
CA SER A 43 -1.38 -13.92 10.18
C SER A 43 -1.92 -15.33 9.91
N ALA A 44 -1.45 -16.00 8.85
CA ALA A 44 -1.79 -17.39 8.57
C ALA A 44 -1.34 -18.33 9.69
N LEU A 45 -0.12 -18.14 10.20
CA LEU A 45 0.42 -18.94 11.31
C LEU A 45 -0.37 -18.68 12.59
N ALA A 46 -0.59 -17.40 12.95
CA ALA A 46 -1.33 -17.03 14.15
C ALA A 46 -2.76 -17.60 14.17
N PHE A 47 -3.39 -17.69 13.01
CA PHE A 47 -4.71 -18.30 12.86
C PHE A 47 -4.64 -19.82 12.99
N GLY A 48 -3.69 -20.47 12.34
CA GLY A 48 -3.48 -21.92 12.45
C GLY A 48 -3.23 -22.39 13.89
N GLU A 49 -2.58 -21.56 14.71
CA GLU A 49 -2.33 -21.79 16.14
C GLU A 49 -3.48 -21.31 17.05
N HIS A 50 -4.60 -20.88 16.49
CA HIS A 50 -5.76 -20.32 17.22
C HIS A 50 -5.42 -19.14 18.14
N ARG A 51 -4.38 -18.36 17.83
CA ARG A 51 -3.88 -17.22 18.62
C ARG A 51 -4.54 -15.92 18.19
N MET A 52 -5.82 -15.73 18.51
CA MET A 52 -6.57 -14.53 18.10
C MET A 52 -5.96 -13.22 18.60
N LEU A 53 -5.35 -13.22 19.79
CA LEU A 53 -4.63 -12.05 20.30
C LEU A 53 -3.47 -11.67 19.37
N ALA A 54 -2.73 -12.65 18.84
CA ALA A 54 -1.64 -12.38 17.91
C ALA A 54 -2.15 -11.73 16.62
N VAL A 55 -3.30 -12.16 16.11
CA VAL A 55 -3.94 -11.53 14.93
C VAL A 55 -4.27 -10.06 15.19
N VAL A 56 -4.83 -9.75 16.36
CA VAL A 56 -5.12 -8.35 16.74
C VAL A 56 -3.84 -7.52 16.85
N LEU A 57 -2.79 -8.07 17.47
CA LEU A 57 -1.50 -7.39 17.60
C LEU A 57 -0.84 -7.16 16.24
N LEU A 58 -0.94 -8.12 15.32
CA LEU A 58 -0.48 -7.98 13.93
C LEU A 58 -1.23 -6.85 13.21
N PHE A 59 -2.55 -6.79 13.39
CA PHE A 59 -3.35 -5.68 12.83
C PHE A 59 -2.88 -4.33 13.35
N LEU A 60 -2.69 -4.20 14.66
CA LEU A 60 -2.25 -2.96 15.28
C LEU A 60 -0.83 -2.57 14.84
N ALA A 61 0.09 -3.53 14.78
CA ALA A 61 1.45 -3.30 14.30
C ALA A 61 1.46 -2.84 12.84
N ALA A 62 0.66 -3.48 11.97
CA ALA A 62 0.53 -3.10 10.57
C ALA A 62 -0.11 -1.71 10.41
N LEU A 63 -1.15 -1.41 11.18
CA LEU A 63 -1.82 -0.11 11.20
C LEU A 63 -0.85 1.00 11.60
N ILE A 64 -0.13 0.81 12.72
CA ILE A 64 0.82 1.80 13.24
C ILE A 64 1.98 2.00 12.26
N GLY A 65 2.59 0.93 11.79
CA GLY A 65 3.68 1.00 10.81
C GLY A 65 3.25 1.68 9.51
N SER A 66 2.08 1.33 9.02
CA SER A 66 1.53 1.94 7.81
C SER A 66 1.23 3.43 7.99
N ALA A 67 0.58 3.82 9.08
CA ALA A 67 0.29 5.22 9.36
C ALA A 67 1.56 6.05 9.58
N ALA A 68 2.56 5.49 10.29
CA ALA A 68 3.86 6.13 10.47
C ALA A 68 4.59 6.35 9.14
N GLY A 69 4.61 5.34 8.27
CA GLY A 69 5.19 5.46 6.93
C GLY A 69 4.46 6.48 6.04
N ASP A 70 3.14 6.54 6.14
CA ASP A 70 2.35 7.54 5.43
C ASP A 70 2.68 8.97 5.93
N LEU A 71 2.88 9.16 7.25
CA LEU A 71 3.29 10.45 7.82
C LEU A 71 4.68 10.87 7.36
N VAL A 72 5.64 9.94 7.31
CA VAL A 72 6.98 10.21 6.77
C VAL A 72 6.89 10.62 5.31
N THR A 73 6.17 9.87 4.48
CA THR A 73 5.98 10.16 3.06
C THR A 73 5.27 11.50 2.83
N TYR A 74 4.24 11.79 3.63
CA TYR A 74 3.56 13.09 3.63
C TYR A 74 4.54 14.23 3.98
N GLY A 75 5.36 14.04 5.01
CA GLY A 75 6.37 15.02 5.43
C GLY A 75 7.41 15.28 4.34
N LEU A 76 7.90 14.21 3.68
CA LEU A 76 8.81 14.32 2.52
C LEU A 76 8.16 15.07 1.36
N GLY A 77 6.90 14.75 1.04
CA GLY A 77 6.13 15.48 0.03
C GLY A 77 6.00 16.97 0.36
N ARG A 78 5.72 17.30 1.62
CA ARG A 78 5.59 18.67 2.09
C ARG A 78 6.92 19.45 2.06
N SER A 79 8.01 18.79 2.38
CA SER A 79 9.37 19.36 2.33
C SER A 79 9.84 19.56 0.89
N SER A 80 9.51 18.63 -0.02
CA SER A 80 9.90 18.72 -1.43
C SER A 80 9.31 19.95 -2.13
N ASN A 81 8.15 20.43 -1.70
CA ASN A 81 7.55 21.65 -2.24
C ASN A 81 8.37 22.92 -1.95
N ARG A 82 9.22 22.89 -0.92
CA ARG A 82 10.15 23.97 -0.59
C ARG A 82 11.43 23.94 -1.43
N VAL A 83 11.82 22.75 -1.91
CA VAL A 83 13.10 22.51 -2.61
C VAL A 83 12.91 22.42 -4.13
N PHE A 84 11.81 21.84 -4.59
CA PHE A 84 11.53 21.61 -6.01
C PHE A 84 10.17 22.22 -6.38
N ALA A 85 10.21 23.40 -7.00
CA ALA A 85 9.01 24.07 -7.52
C ALA A 85 8.43 23.42 -8.81
N ARG A 86 8.89 22.20 -9.19
CA ARG A 86 8.40 21.52 -10.38
C ARG A 86 7.00 20.92 -10.18
N PRO A 87 6.08 21.11 -11.14
CA PRO A 87 4.80 20.40 -11.12
C PRO A 87 5.01 18.88 -11.12
N LEU A 88 4.11 18.13 -10.46
CA LEU A 88 4.00 16.68 -10.62
C LEU A 88 3.34 16.37 -11.99
N ASP A 89 3.90 16.91 -13.06
CA ASP A 89 3.36 16.80 -14.41
C ASP A 89 4.15 15.75 -15.20
N ASP A 90 4.11 14.54 -14.70
CA ASP A 90 4.87 13.44 -15.31
C ASP A 90 4.00 12.55 -16.21
N GLY A 91 2.94 13.10 -16.78
CA GLY A 91 2.09 12.36 -17.74
C GLY A 91 1.43 11.10 -17.18
N CYS A 92 1.59 10.81 -15.88
CA CYS A 92 0.99 9.67 -15.23
C CYS A 92 -0.48 9.94 -14.91
N ALA A 93 -1.38 9.15 -15.51
CA ALA A 93 -2.82 9.27 -15.28
C ALA A 93 -3.21 9.17 -13.79
N LEU A 94 -2.40 8.49 -12.98
CA LEU A 94 -2.60 8.35 -11.55
C LEU A 94 -2.30 9.66 -10.80
N SER A 95 -1.21 10.36 -11.14
CA SER A 95 -0.87 11.64 -10.49
C SER A 95 -1.93 12.70 -10.78
N ALA A 96 -2.41 12.79 -12.01
CA ALA A 96 -3.50 13.70 -12.39
C ALA A 96 -4.82 13.36 -11.69
N TRP A 97 -5.13 12.05 -11.56
CA TRP A 97 -6.34 11.61 -10.84
C TRP A 97 -6.26 11.94 -9.34
N VAL A 98 -5.10 11.69 -8.72
CA VAL A 98 -4.85 12.01 -7.30
C VAL A 98 -4.96 13.51 -7.07
N ALA A 99 -4.32 14.35 -7.89
CA ALA A 99 -4.37 15.80 -7.77
C ALA A 99 -5.82 16.32 -7.83
N LYS A 100 -6.62 15.81 -8.78
CA LYS A 100 -8.03 16.19 -8.94
C LYS A 100 -8.89 15.82 -7.72
N HIS A 101 -8.67 14.63 -7.13
CA HIS A 101 -9.55 14.12 -6.06
C HIS A 101 -9.07 14.50 -4.66
N LEU A 102 -7.79 14.81 -4.48
CA LEU A 102 -7.20 15.08 -3.17
C LEU A 102 -7.85 16.26 -2.45
N HIS A 103 -8.17 17.35 -3.16
CA HIS A 103 -8.81 18.53 -2.59
C HIS A 103 -10.32 18.34 -2.37
N LEU A 104 -10.99 17.66 -3.29
CA LEU A 104 -12.45 17.49 -3.29
C LEU A 104 -12.88 16.35 -2.35
N ARG A 105 -12.19 15.21 -2.43
CA ARG A 105 -12.53 13.97 -1.72
C ARG A 105 -11.27 13.23 -1.29
N PRO A 106 -10.53 13.71 -0.28
CA PRO A 106 -9.24 13.14 0.13
C PRO A 106 -9.32 11.65 0.50
N GLY A 107 -10.44 11.20 1.07
CA GLY A 107 -10.66 9.79 1.38
C GLY A 107 -10.63 8.91 0.14
N ILE A 108 -11.29 9.31 -0.95
CA ILE A 108 -11.28 8.55 -2.21
C ILE A 108 -9.86 8.51 -2.81
N ALA A 109 -9.13 9.63 -2.73
CA ALA A 109 -7.76 9.71 -3.23
C ALA A 109 -6.82 8.80 -2.44
N LEU A 110 -6.84 8.87 -1.11
CA LEU A 110 -5.91 8.13 -0.25
C LEU A 110 -6.26 6.64 -0.17
N ILE A 111 -7.53 6.28 0.02
CA ILE A 111 -7.95 4.89 0.10
C ILE A 111 -7.89 4.23 -1.27
N GLY A 112 -8.44 4.88 -2.30
CA GLY A 112 -8.50 4.31 -3.65
C GLY A 112 -7.13 4.15 -4.30
N ALA A 113 -6.23 5.14 -4.13
CA ALA A 113 -4.87 5.05 -4.67
C ALA A 113 -4.05 3.96 -3.99
N ARG A 114 -4.32 3.63 -2.71
CA ARG A 114 -3.55 2.63 -1.96
C ARG A 114 -3.57 1.25 -2.59
N PHE A 115 -4.68 0.90 -3.22
CA PHE A 115 -4.81 -0.38 -3.95
C PHE A 115 -4.22 -0.34 -5.35
N MET A 116 -3.60 0.78 -5.77
CA MET A 116 -2.88 0.92 -7.02
C MET A 116 -1.37 0.76 -6.82
N PRO A 117 -0.64 0.04 -7.69
CA PRO A 117 0.81 -0.06 -7.60
C PRO A 117 1.46 1.34 -7.56
N GLY A 118 2.26 1.60 -6.53
CA GLY A 118 2.85 2.92 -6.29
C GLY A 118 1.87 4.02 -5.82
N GLY A 119 0.57 3.72 -5.78
CA GLY A 119 -0.46 4.71 -5.47
C GLY A 119 -0.40 5.22 -4.03
N ARG A 120 0.02 4.38 -3.08
CA ARG A 120 0.29 4.78 -1.70
C ARG A 120 1.32 5.91 -1.65
N LEU A 121 2.48 5.70 -2.27
CA LEU A 121 3.56 6.68 -2.31
C LEU A 121 3.11 7.98 -3.00
N ILE A 122 2.49 7.86 -4.17
CA ILE A 122 2.03 9.01 -4.96
C ILE A 122 0.96 9.82 -4.21
N SER A 123 -0.05 9.16 -3.63
CA SER A 123 -1.15 9.86 -2.97
C SER A 123 -0.73 10.53 -1.66
N THR A 124 0.12 9.88 -0.87
CA THR A 124 0.60 10.45 0.41
C THR A 124 1.63 11.56 0.19
N ALA A 125 2.55 11.40 -0.76
CA ALA A 125 3.49 12.45 -1.15
C ALA A 125 2.76 13.67 -1.76
N ALA A 126 1.78 13.43 -2.64
CA ALA A 126 0.96 14.48 -3.22
C ALA A 126 0.15 15.23 -2.15
N ALA A 127 -0.40 14.52 -1.15
CA ALA A 127 -1.11 15.15 -0.05
C ALA A 127 -0.22 16.14 0.71
N GLY A 128 1.03 15.78 0.98
CA GLY A 128 2.02 16.66 1.58
C GLY A 128 2.36 17.84 0.66
N ARG A 129 2.66 17.56 -0.61
CA ARG A 129 3.09 18.55 -1.59
C ARG A 129 2.00 19.59 -1.90
N PHE A 130 0.75 19.18 -2.05
CA PHE A 130 -0.37 20.09 -2.27
C PHE A 130 -0.86 20.79 -1.00
N GLY A 131 -0.18 20.60 0.12
CA GLY A 131 -0.49 21.31 1.37
C GLY A 131 -1.79 20.89 2.03
N LEU A 132 -2.27 19.63 1.81
CA LEU A 132 -3.44 19.14 2.53
C LEU A 132 -3.19 19.25 4.04
N PRO A 133 -4.09 19.89 4.82
CA PRO A 133 -3.89 20.03 6.26
C PRO A 133 -3.78 18.67 6.95
N LEU A 134 -2.83 18.53 7.88
CA LEU A 134 -2.62 17.26 8.60
C LEU A 134 -3.89 16.73 9.28
N ARG A 135 -4.72 17.65 9.79
CA ARG A 135 -6.03 17.32 10.40
C ARG A 135 -7.00 16.63 9.42
N ARG A 136 -6.88 16.91 8.12
CA ARG A 136 -7.66 16.25 7.07
C ARG A 136 -6.97 15.00 6.52
N PHE A 137 -5.64 15.01 6.47
CA PHE A 137 -4.86 13.88 6.00
C PHE A 137 -4.93 12.69 6.96
N LEU A 138 -4.70 12.91 8.27
CA LEU A 138 -4.53 11.86 9.27
C LEU A 138 -5.71 10.88 9.36
N PRO A 139 -6.98 11.32 9.47
CA PRO A 139 -8.09 10.37 9.58
C PRO A 139 -8.24 9.51 8.33
N TRP A 140 -8.01 10.06 7.14
CA TRP A 140 -8.08 9.29 5.90
C TRP A 140 -6.88 8.37 5.69
N SER A 141 -5.68 8.76 6.14
CA SER A 141 -4.50 7.89 6.17
C SER A 141 -4.72 6.72 7.13
N LEU A 142 -5.25 6.97 8.34
CA LEU A 142 -5.60 5.90 9.29
C LEU A 142 -6.66 4.96 8.72
N ALA A 143 -7.74 5.49 8.14
CA ALA A 143 -8.78 4.67 7.51
C ALA A 143 -8.22 3.84 6.35
N SER A 144 -7.36 4.43 5.51
CA SER A 144 -6.66 3.75 4.43
C SER A 144 -5.74 2.64 4.96
N SER A 145 -4.97 2.93 6.01
CA SER A 145 -4.07 1.97 6.65
C SER A 145 -4.84 0.82 7.30
N ALA A 146 -5.96 1.12 7.99
CA ALA A 146 -6.81 0.11 8.59
C ALA A 146 -7.45 -0.82 7.54
N THR A 147 -7.95 -0.24 6.45
CA THR A 147 -8.54 -1.02 5.34
C THR A 147 -7.50 -1.95 4.71
N TRP A 148 -6.29 -1.45 4.47
CA TRP A 148 -5.21 -2.25 3.90
C TRP A 148 -4.74 -3.34 4.87
N SER A 149 -4.53 -3.02 6.15
CA SER A 149 -4.12 -4.00 7.17
C SER A 149 -5.17 -5.09 7.32
N ALA A 150 -6.46 -4.72 7.39
CA ALA A 150 -7.55 -5.69 7.45
C ALA A 150 -7.57 -6.60 6.22
N TYR A 151 -7.43 -6.02 5.02
CA TYR A 151 -7.37 -6.77 3.76
C TYR A 151 -6.20 -7.78 3.75
N MET A 152 -5.00 -7.36 4.13
CA MET A 152 -3.83 -8.24 4.18
C MET A 152 -3.98 -9.36 5.22
N LEU A 153 -4.51 -9.04 6.40
CA LEU A 153 -4.79 -10.06 7.42
C LEU A 153 -5.85 -11.06 6.96
N LEU A 154 -6.94 -10.59 6.34
CA LEU A 154 -7.99 -11.47 5.83
C LEU A 154 -7.47 -12.46 4.80
N ILE A 155 -6.59 -12.01 3.89
CA ILE A 155 -5.92 -12.92 2.95
C ILE A 155 -5.07 -13.94 3.72
N GLY A 156 -4.25 -13.50 4.66
CA GLY A 156 -3.43 -14.40 5.47
C GLY A 156 -4.27 -15.40 6.27
N LEU A 157 -5.37 -14.96 6.89
CA LEU A 157 -6.31 -15.85 7.59
C LEU A 157 -6.95 -16.88 6.66
N ALA A 158 -7.33 -16.47 5.44
CA ALA A 158 -7.87 -17.38 4.44
C ALA A 158 -6.85 -18.44 3.97
N LEU A 159 -5.55 -18.11 4.00
CA LEU A 159 -4.45 -19.01 3.67
C LEU A 159 -4.10 -19.97 4.83
N GLY A 160 -4.42 -19.61 6.08
CA GLY A 160 -4.09 -20.39 7.28
C GLY A 160 -4.49 -21.86 7.19
N PRO A 161 -5.75 -22.19 6.85
CA PRO A 161 -6.20 -23.58 6.68
C PRO A 161 -5.46 -24.36 5.59
N LEU A 162 -5.00 -23.66 4.54
CA LEU A 162 -4.29 -24.27 3.40
C LEU A 162 -2.82 -24.55 3.73
N THR A 163 -2.25 -23.85 4.68
CA THR A 163 -0.83 -23.95 5.04
C THR A 163 -0.59 -24.90 6.21
N GLY A 164 -1.64 -25.34 6.92
CA GLY A 164 -1.55 -26.25 8.05
C GLY A 164 -0.61 -25.77 9.18
N GLY A 165 -0.39 -24.45 9.30
CA GLY A 165 0.55 -23.87 10.28
C GLY A 165 2.02 -23.97 9.88
N SER A 166 2.36 -24.46 8.68
CA SER A 166 3.74 -24.51 8.20
C SER A 166 4.24 -23.11 7.84
N PRO A 167 5.34 -22.59 8.47
CA PRO A 167 5.85 -21.25 8.16
C PRO A 167 6.29 -21.10 6.69
N LEU A 168 6.84 -22.15 6.08
CA LEU A 168 7.28 -22.15 4.70
C LEU A 168 6.10 -22.06 3.73
N LEU A 169 5.07 -22.89 3.93
CA LEU A 169 3.87 -22.86 3.09
C LEU A 169 3.15 -21.52 3.22
N SER A 170 3.10 -20.94 4.42
CA SER A 170 2.52 -19.62 4.66
C SER A 170 3.28 -18.52 3.93
N LEU A 171 4.63 -18.59 3.91
CA LEU A 171 5.47 -17.65 3.17
C LEU A 171 5.24 -17.75 1.66
N VAL A 172 5.26 -18.97 1.12
CA VAL A 172 5.04 -19.22 -0.32
C VAL A 172 3.63 -18.80 -0.73
N ALA A 173 2.62 -19.16 0.05
CA ALA A 173 1.23 -18.79 -0.21
C ALA A 173 1.05 -17.26 -0.18
N GLY A 174 1.65 -16.57 0.81
CA GLY A 174 1.65 -15.11 0.89
C GLY A 174 2.32 -14.46 -0.32
N ALA A 175 3.47 -14.97 -0.75
CA ALA A 175 4.17 -14.48 -1.94
C ALA A 175 3.34 -14.66 -3.23
N VAL A 176 2.74 -15.84 -3.41
CA VAL A 176 1.85 -16.12 -4.55
C VAL A 176 0.65 -15.17 -4.56
N MET A 177 0.00 -14.96 -3.41
CA MET A 177 -1.13 -14.04 -3.31
C MET A 177 -0.74 -12.58 -3.56
N ALA A 178 0.42 -12.15 -3.11
CA ALA A 178 0.93 -10.80 -3.40
C ALA A 178 1.14 -10.61 -4.91
N VAL A 179 1.75 -11.57 -5.59
CA VAL A 179 1.95 -11.55 -7.04
C VAL A 179 0.62 -11.58 -7.81
N LEU A 180 -0.33 -12.42 -7.40
CA LEU A 180 -1.66 -12.50 -8.01
C LEU A 180 -2.41 -11.18 -7.86
N THR A 181 -2.40 -10.58 -6.67
CA THR A 181 -3.05 -9.29 -6.39
C THR A 181 -2.46 -8.18 -7.27
N ALA A 182 -1.13 -8.10 -7.33
CA ALA A 182 -0.42 -7.14 -8.19
C ALA A 182 -0.74 -7.38 -9.68
N GLY A 183 -0.79 -8.64 -10.12
CA GLY A 183 -1.11 -9.03 -11.49
C GLY A 183 -2.53 -8.66 -11.91
N VAL A 184 -3.52 -8.99 -11.07
CA VAL A 184 -4.93 -8.64 -11.30
C VAL A 184 -5.08 -7.12 -11.40
N PHE A 185 -4.40 -6.39 -10.51
CA PHE A 185 -4.45 -4.94 -10.50
C PHE A 185 -3.83 -4.33 -11.77
N ALA A 186 -2.65 -4.83 -12.19
CA ALA A 186 -2.01 -4.42 -13.43
C ALA A 186 -2.87 -4.71 -14.66
N ALA A 187 -3.54 -5.88 -14.69
CA ALA A 187 -4.47 -6.25 -15.75
C ALA A 187 -5.68 -5.31 -15.83
N VAL A 188 -6.29 -5.00 -14.68
CA VAL A 188 -7.42 -4.05 -14.60
C VAL A 188 -7.01 -2.65 -15.07
N GLN A 189 -5.82 -2.19 -14.72
CA GLN A 189 -5.31 -0.91 -15.21
C GLN A 189 -5.08 -0.90 -16.72
N ARG A 190 -4.51 -1.96 -17.29
CA ARG A 190 -4.31 -2.08 -18.75
C ARG A 190 -5.64 -2.05 -19.50
N VAL A 191 -6.67 -2.75 -19.00
CA VAL A 191 -8.01 -2.75 -19.61
C VAL A 191 -8.66 -1.36 -19.53
N ARG A 192 -8.56 -0.68 -18.38
CA ARG A 192 -9.08 0.68 -18.20
C ARG A 192 -8.33 1.73 -19.03
N GLY A 193 -7.01 1.58 -19.19
CA GLY A 193 -6.16 2.46 -19.99
C GLY A 193 -6.51 2.36 -21.49
N ARG A 194 -6.77 1.16 -21.99
CA ARG A 194 -7.16 0.94 -23.39
C ARG A 194 -8.53 1.56 -23.75
N ARG A 195 -9.44 1.70 -22.78
CA ARG A 195 -10.75 2.34 -22.99
C ARG A 195 -10.71 3.88 -23.00
N ARG A 196 -9.56 4.48 -22.69
CA ARG A 196 -9.32 5.92 -22.68
C ARG A 196 -8.40 6.34 -23.83
N SER A 197 -8.59 5.79 -25.04
CA SER A 197 -7.95 6.35 -26.24
C SER A 197 -8.36 7.82 -26.35
N PRO A 198 -7.43 8.77 -26.52
CA PRO A 198 -7.78 10.16 -26.71
C PRO A 198 -8.57 10.27 -28.02
N VAL A 199 -9.77 10.81 -27.95
CA VAL A 199 -10.43 11.38 -29.12
C VAL A 199 -9.52 12.52 -29.56
N THR A 200 -8.72 12.26 -30.60
CA THR A 200 -7.95 13.27 -31.30
C THR A 200 -8.98 14.26 -31.84
N HIS A 201 -9.15 15.37 -31.14
CA HIS A 201 -9.82 16.53 -31.73
C HIS A 201 -8.96 16.97 -32.92
N LEU A 202 -9.33 16.50 -34.09
CA LEU A 202 -8.95 17.12 -35.35
C LEU A 202 -9.47 18.56 -35.28
N VAL A 203 -8.60 19.49 -34.98
CA VAL A 203 -8.84 20.91 -35.18
C VAL A 203 -8.96 21.07 -36.72
N PRO A 204 -10.11 21.50 -37.25
CA PRO A 204 -10.18 21.85 -38.66
C PRO A 204 -9.28 23.07 -38.86
N LEU A 205 -8.23 22.92 -39.66
CA LEU A 205 -7.51 24.06 -40.20
C LEU A 205 -8.52 24.85 -41.08
N ALA A 206 -9.09 25.88 -40.46
CA ALA A 206 -9.85 26.86 -41.21
C ALA A 206 -8.91 27.50 -42.23
N SER A 207 -9.18 27.25 -43.50
CA SER A 207 -8.59 27.84 -44.68
C SER A 207 -8.61 29.36 -44.56
N ALA A 208 -7.43 29.96 -44.55
CA ALA A 208 -7.28 31.37 -44.82
C ALA A 208 -7.48 31.57 -46.35
N ALA A 209 -8.54 32.26 -46.72
CA ALA A 209 -8.71 32.93 -47.98
C ALA A 209 -8.67 34.43 -47.74
#